data_3d53b990a7f3d0025743d09f5a08d0f1
#
_entry.id   3d53b990a7f3d0025743d09f5a08d0f1
#
_cell.length_a   1.000
_cell.length_b   1.000
_cell.length_c   1.000
_cell.angle_alpha   90.00
_cell.angle_beta   90.00
_cell.angle_gamma   90.00
#
_symmetry.space_group_name_H-M   'P 1'
#
loop_
_entity.id
_entity.type
_entity.pdbx_description
1 polymer ?
#
loop_
_entity_poly.entity_id
_entity_poly.type
_entity_poly.pdbx_seq_one_letter_code
_entity_poly.pdbx_strand_id
1 'polypeptide(L)'
;MPAVAQTFPAFYLNQGRQRQGIVNGSFDIWQRGTLFTLTTGTNYTADRFNYYHAGGAGTKGAELAYVNPGEAPAERNISNAIVLTRIGVSGEIDNDEFGQKIPGVDYGAGQAVSIGMYLWSDADEVIGSLVAEQRFGTGGTPSPTTRTTYATNIQVTTTPTFYEFTAILPSIAGKTLGTNGDDHLAVFLEFNLNDDILLYTTGWQVNVGTAVLPFQRKSRGEELADCLLFFERQNVAGNFLPSPAMAWDSSHVLANLTFTPKWRPPNKVALSIVPRFQYWKDGYARSFSAESWGYADATETTIQGQFEVSYDPGTRGLTYVWQASSGSPVWIDVSSEL
;
A
#
# COMPACT_ATOMS: atom_id res chain seq x y z
N MET A 1 1.92 27.20 -18.21
CA MET A 1 3.24 26.58 -18.08
C MET A 1 3.10 25.15 -18.55
N PRO A 2 3.98 24.59 -19.38
CA PRO A 2 3.85 23.18 -19.76
C PRO A 2 4.09 22.33 -18.51
N ALA A 3 3.24 21.34 -18.30
CA ALA A 3 3.40 20.36 -17.24
C ALA A 3 4.77 19.67 -17.40
N VAL A 4 5.64 19.84 -16.40
CA VAL A 4 6.87 19.06 -16.32
C VAL A 4 6.43 17.62 -16.07
N ALA A 5 6.59 16.75 -17.06
CA ALA A 5 6.47 15.33 -16.83
C ALA A 5 7.45 14.97 -15.70
N GLN A 6 6.94 14.57 -14.53
CA GLN A 6 7.76 13.99 -13.49
C GLN A 6 8.28 12.67 -14.03
N THR A 7 9.48 12.71 -14.59
CA THR A 7 10.22 11.49 -14.88
C THR A 7 10.60 10.88 -13.53
N PHE A 8 10.13 9.65 -13.30
CA PHE A 8 10.70 8.79 -12.26
C PHE A 8 12.22 8.96 -12.25
N PRO A 9 12.85 9.14 -11.08
CA PRO A 9 14.29 9.13 -11.03
C PRO A 9 14.78 7.85 -11.70
N ALA A 10 15.53 7.98 -12.78
CA ALA A 10 16.13 6.87 -13.54
C ALA A 10 16.96 5.92 -12.63
N PHE A 11 17.18 6.30 -11.39
CA PHE A 11 17.86 5.56 -10.34
C PHE A 11 17.18 4.22 -10.01
N TYR A 12 15.84 4.14 -10.06
CA TYR A 12 15.14 2.88 -9.77
C TYR A 12 15.08 1.92 -10.95
N LEU A 13 15.25 2.40 -12.16
CA LEU A 13 15.19 1.58 -13.38
C LEU A 13 16.56 1.03 -13.81
N ASN A 14 17.68 1.46 -13.18
CA ASN A 14 19.03 1.24 -13.74
C ASN A 14 19.95 0.34 -12.88
N GLN A 15 19.42 -0.36 -11.89
CA GLN A 15 20.22 -1.23 -11.00
C GLN A 15 20.32 -2.68 -11.48
N GLY A 16 20.30 -2.96 -12.78
CA GLY A 16 20.59 -4.32 -13.28
C GLY A 16 19.67 -5.44 -12.76
N ARG A 17 18.69 -5.11 -11.89
CA ARG A 17 17.67 -5.99 -11.39
C ARG A 17 16.61 -6.11 -12.47
N GLN A 18 16.39 -7.31 -12.92
CA GLN A 18 15.38 -7.63 -13.90
C GLN A 18 14.07 -6.98 -13.49
N ARG A 19 13.40 -6.36 -14.45
CA ARG A 19 12.22 -5.50 -14.29
C ARG A 19 11.04 -6.23 -13.63
N GLN A 20 11.11 -6.35 -12.30
CA GLN A 20 10.03 -6.87 -11.47
C GLN A 20 9.14 -5.69 -11.06
N GLY A 21 7.87 -5.73 -11.50
CA GLY A 21 6.90 -4.67 -11.17
C GLY A 21 6.32 -4.78 -9.76
N ILE A 22 6.31 -5.99 -9.17
CA ILE A 22 5.73 -6.24 -7.83
C ILE A 22 6.76 -5.97 -6.74
N VAL A 23 6.33 -5.28 -5.70
CA VAL A 23 7.07 -5.08 -4.43
C VAL A 23 6.41 -5.96 -3.37
N ASN A 24 7.22 -6.59 -2.52
CA ASN A 24 6.76 -7.47 -1.44
C ASN A 24 6.00 -8.71 -1.91
N GLY A 25 6.36 -9.25 -3.10
CA GLY A 25 5.67 -10.39 -3.69
C GLY A 25 5.74 -11.69 -2.88
N SER A 26 6.68 -11.81 -1.94
CA SER A 26 6.79 -12.92 -0.97
C SER A 26 6.16 -12.62 0.39
N PHE A 27 5.46 -11.51 0.55
CA PHE A 27 4.78 -11.09 1.77
C PHE A 27 5.67 -11.05 3.01
N ASP A 28 6.90 -10.53 2.86
CA ASP A 28 7.88 -10.44 3.96
C ASP A 28 7.66 -9.20 4.85
N ILE A 29 6.94 -8.17 4.37
CA ILE A 29 6.76 -6.88 5.04
C ILE A 29 5.27 -6.63 5.36
N TRP A 30 5.00 -6.37 6.63
CA TRP A 30 3.65 -6.19 7.20
C TRP A 30 3.63 -5.04 8.22
N GLN A 31 3.82 -3.81 7.79
CA GLN A 31 3.88 -2.66 8.70
C GLN A 31 2.53 -2.33 9.35
N ARG A 32 1.42 -2.62 8.67
CA ARG A 32 0.04 -2.34 9.15
C ARG A 32 -0.51 -3.38 10.13
N GLY A 33 0.18 -4.51 10.31
CA GLY A 33 -0.28 -5.68 11.08
C GLY A 33 -0.40 -6.90 10.19
N THR A 34 -0.70 -8.05 10.79
CA THR A 34 -0.69 -9.37 10.12
C THR A 34 -2.06 -10.03 10.04
N LEU A 35 -3.10 -9.41 10.58
CA LEU A 35 -4.49 -9.90 10.58
C LEU A 35 -5.43 -8.73 10.30
N PHE A 36 -6.29 -8.89 9.33
CA PHE A 36 -7.23 -7.87 8.88
C PHE A 36 -8.64 -8.44 8.73
N THR A 37 -9.62 -7.72 9.27
CA THR A 37 -11.03 -7.81 8.86
C THR A 37 -11.25 -6.76 7.78
N LEU A 38 -11.70 -7.20 6.60
CA LEU A 38 -11.83 -6.34 5.45
C LEU A 38 -13.20 -5.66 5.44
N THR A 39 -13.21 -4.36 5.15
CA THR A 39 -14.41 -3.52 5.06
C THR A 39 -14.61 -3.04 3.63
N THR A 40 -15.81 -2.62 3.29
CA THR A 40 -16.12 -2.09 1.95
C THR A 40 -15.14 -0.99 1.54
N GLY A 41 -14.66 -1.07 0.30
CA GLY A 41 -13.64 -0.21 -0.26
C GLY A 41 -12.23 -0.83 -0.24
N THR A 42 -11.22 -0.02 -0.43
CA THR A 42 -9.82 -0.46 -0.51
C THR A 42 -9.22 -0.68 0.87
N ASN A 43 -8.74 -1.88 1.13
CA ASN A 43 -8.07 -2.30 2.38
C ASN A 43 -6.62 -2.69 2.06
N TYR A 44 -5.64 -1.95 2.56
CA TYR A 44 -4.24 -2.36 2.46
C TYR A 44 -3.93 -3.41 3.54
N THR A 45 -3.27 -4.51 3.14
CA THR A 45 -2.95 -5.67 3.98
C THR A 45 -1.43 -5.78 4.19
N ALA A 46 -0.77 -6.82 3.64
CA ALA A 46 0.68 -6.79 3.50
C ALA A 46 1.09 -5.55 2.72
N ASP A 47 2.27 -5.00 3.02
CA ASP A 47 2.71 -3.77 2.37
C ASP A 47 2.63 -3.87 0.84
N ARG A 48 2.10 -2.84 0.21
CA ARG A 48 1.81 -2.70 -1.21
C ARG A 48 0.59 -3.47 -1.72
N PHE A 49 0.16 -4.55 -1.05
CA PHE A 49 -1.02 -5.32 -1.47
C PHE A 49 -2.29 -4.75 -0.88
N ASN A 50 -3.32 -4.70 -1.69
CA ASN A 50 -4.65 -4.26 -1.28
C ASN A 50 -5.71 -5.29 -1.68
N TYR A 51 -6.76 -5.32 -0.87
CA TYR A 51 -8.01 -6.00 -1.16
C TYR A 51 -9.09 -4.93 -1.36
N TYR A 52 -9.72 -4.92 -2.52
CA TYR A 52 -10.91 -4.11 -2.75
C TYR A 52 -12.14 -4.97 -2.46
N HIS A 53 -12.92 -4.55 -1.46
CA HIS A 53 -14.17 -5.18 -1.11
C HIS A 53 -15.32 -4.38 -1.71
N ALA A 54 -15.97 -4.95 -2.73
CA ALA A 54 -17.01 -4.27 -3.50
C ALA A 54 -18.35 -4.12 -2.74
N GLY A 55 -18.53 -4.85 -1.65
CA GLY A 55 -19.76 -4.85 -0.84
C GLY A 55 -20.32 -6.25 -0.65
N GLY A 56 -21.61 -6.34 -0.27
CA GLY A 56 -22.25 -7.61 0.07
C GLY A 56 -22.09 -7.99 1.55
N ALA A 57 -22.66 -9.13 1.91
CA ALA A 57 -22.59 -9.71 3.25
C ALA A 57 -21.49 -10.78 3.34
N GLY A 58 -21.24 -11.31 4.53
CA GLY A 58 -20.22 -12.32 4.81
C GLY A 58 -19.00 -11.74 5.49
N THR A 59 -18.11 -12.64 5.91
CA THR A 59 -16.82 -12.29 6.51
C THR A 59 -15.73 -12.35 5.47
N LYS A 60 -14.96 -11.28 5.35
CA LYS A 60 -13.77 -11.20 4.50
C LYS A 60 -12.57 -10.83 5.34
N GLY A 61 -11.46 -11.54 5.14
CA GLY A 61 -10.25 -11.38 5.93
C GLY A 61 -8.99 -11.56 5.11
N ALA A 62 -7.88 -11.06 5.64
CA ALA A 62 -6.55 -11.30 5.12
C ALA A 62 -5.59 -11.49 6.29
N GLU A 63 -4.76 -12.52 6.24
CA GLU A 63 -3.84 -12.86 7.32
C GLU A 63 -2.48 -13.35 6.77
N LEU A 64 -1.43 -13.11 7.55
CA LEU A 64 -0.12 -13.72 7.30
C LEU A 64 -0.21 -15.22 7.52
N ALA A 65 0.19 -15.99 6.51
CA ALA A 65 0.37 -17.42 6.57
C ALA A 65 1.85 -17.80 6.36
N TYR A 66 2.21 -19.02 6.74
CA TYR A 66 3.57 -19.53 6.56
C TYR A 66 3.57 -20.67 5.55
N VAL A 67 4.61 -20.70 4.72
CA VAL A 67 4.89 -21.80 3.79
C VAL A 67 5.63 -22.90 4.56
N ASN A 68 5.14 -24.16 4.47
CA ASN A 68 5.79 -25.28 5.15
C ASN A 68 7.07 -25.70 4.44
N PRO A 69 8.08 -26.22 5.18
CA PRO A 69 9.24 -26.84 4.56
C PRO A 69 8.83 -28.00 3.63
N GLY A 70 9.41 -28.01 2.43
CA GLY A 70 9.10 -29.03 1.41
C GLY A 70 7.95 -28.66 0.46
N GLU A 71 7.23 -27.57 0.70
CA GLU A 71 6.29 -27.02 -0.28
C GLU A 71 7.05 -26.27 -1.40
N ALA A 72 6.48 -26.26 -2.61
CA ALA A 72 7.11 -25.65 -3.78
C ALA A 72 7.57 -24.20 -3.60
N PRO A 73 6.85 -23.30 -2.89
CA PRO A 73 7.36 -21.96 -2.59
C PRO A 73 8.62 -21.97 -1.72
N ALA A 74 8.75 -22.91 -0.75
CA ALA A 74 9.92 -23.01 0.11
C ALA A 74 11.21 -23.36 -0.66
N GLU A 75 11.08 -24.14 -1.73
CA GLU A 75 12.22 -24.45 -2.63
C GLU A 75 12.79 -23.21 -3.32
N ARG A 76 12.00 -22.12 -3.40
CA ARG A 76 12.42 -20.80 -3.89
C ARG A 76 12.75 -19.81 -2.77
N ASN A 77 12.98 -20.32 -1.56
CA ASN A 77 13.23 -19.51 -0.35
C ASN A 77 12.10 -18.55 0.02
N ILE A 78 10.85 -18.88 -0.31
CA ILE A 78 9.67 -18.15 0.11
C ILE A 78 9.16 -18.79 1.39
N SER A 79 9.03 -18.00 2.46
CA SER A 79 8.63 -18.47 3.79
C SER A 79 7.24 -17.99 4.20
N ASN A 80 6.73 -16.97 3.55
CA ASN A 80 5.48 -16.32 3.90
C ASN A 80 4.49 -16.37 2.74
N ALA A 81 3.23 -16.36 3.09
CA ALA A 81 2.10 -16.23 2.18
C ALA A 81 1.06 -15.32 2.80
N ILE A 82 0.08 -14.91 2.05
CA ILE A 82 -1.15 -14.34 2.55
C ILE A 82 -2.27 -15.35 2.36
N VAL A 83 -3.13 -15.51 3.36
CA VAL A 83 -4.40 -16.20 3.24
C VAL A 83 -5.52 -15.19 3.17
N LEU A 84 -6.37 -15.34 2.18
CA LEU A 84 -7.57 -14.55 1.94
C LEU A 84 -8.78 -15.40 2.26
N THR A 85 -9.61 -14.92 3.18
CA THR A 85 -10.81 -15.62 3.66
C THR A 85 -12.05 -14.92 3.14
N ARG A 86 -12.95 -15.66 2.53
CA ARG A 86 -14.32 -15.24 2.16
C ARG A 86 -15.28 -16.32 2.61
N ILE A 87 -16.15 -16.02 3.58
CA ILE A 87 -17.07 -16.98 4.20
C ILE A 87 -18.47 -16.36 4.36
N GLY A 88 -19.49 -17.11 3.95
CA GLY A 88 -20.89 -16.70 4.00
C GLY A 88 -21.19 -15.53 3.07
N VAL A 89 -20.46 -15.44 1.96
CA VAL A 89 -20.53 -14.31 1.03
C VAL A 89 -21.82 -14.34 0.23
N SER A 90 -22.54 -13.22 0.19
CA SER A 90 -23.79 -13.09 -0.53
C SER A 90 -24.14 -11.64 -0.83
N GLY A 91 -25.00 -11.43 -1.83
CA GLY A 91 -25.50 -10.10 -2.18
C GLY A 91 -24.43 -9.16 -2.78
N GLU A 92 -23.34 -9.70 -3.31
CA GLU A 92 -22.35 -8.94 -4.03
C GLU A 92 -22.90 -8.48 -5.39
N ILE A 93 -22.61 -7.25 -5.75
CA ILE A 93 -23.02 -6.63 -7.02
C ILE A 93 -21.82 -6.42 -7.96
N ASP A 94 -20.61 -6.57 -7.44
CA ASP A 94 -19.36 -6.44 -8.18
C ASP A 94 -18.31 -7.36 -7.54
N ASN A 95 -17.26 -7.68 -8.28
CA ASN A 95 -16.22 -8.59 -7.83
C ASN A 95 -15.30 -7.94 -6.80
N ASP A 96 -14.95 -8.72 -5.78
CA ASP A 96 -13.81 -8.38 -4.93
C ASP A 96 -12.49 -8.59 -5.68
N GLU A 97 -11.50 -7.77 -5.37
CA GLU A 97 -10.20 -7.77 -6.04
C GLU A 97 -9.07 -7.86 -5.00
N PHE A 98 -8.05 -8.67 -5.27
CA PHE A 98 -6.81 -8.70 -4.49
C PHE A 98 -5.60 -8.56 -5.38
N GLY A 99 -4.73 -7.60 -5.09
CA GLY A 99 -3.54 -7.39 -5.92
C GLY A 99 -2.71 -6.19 -5.56
N GLN A 100 -1.98 -5.69 -6.55
CA GLN A 100 -1.07 -4.56 -6.37
C GLN A 100 -1.15 -3.57 -7.53
N LYS A 101 -0.94 -2.29 -7.22
CA LYS A 101 -0.83 -1.20 -8.18
C LYS A 101 0.65 -0.88 -8.43
N ILE A 102 1.08 -1.03 -9.67
CA ILE A 102 2.44 -0.72 -10.14
C ILE A 102 2.43 0.71 -10.67
N PRO A 103 3.21 1.65 -10.10
CA PRO A 103 3.23 3.03 -10.56
C PRO A 103 3.63 3.18 -12.03
N GLY A 104 2.95 4.07 -12.73
CA GLY A 104 3.13 4.33 -14.14
C GLY A 104 2.32 3.38 -15.04
N VAL A 105 1.37 3.92 -15.76
CA VAL A 105 0.51 3.16 -16.69
C VAL A 105 1.30 2.66 -17.92
N ASP A 106 2.49 3.18 -18.13
CA ASP A 106 3.43 2.81 -19.21
C ASP A 106 4.19 1.50 -18.93
N TYR A 107 4.12 0.94 -17.69
CA TYR A 107 4.75 -0.32 -17.38
C TYR A 107 4.28 -1.43 -18.32
N GLY A 108 5.17 -1.91 -19.20
CA GLY A 108 4.88 -2.96 -20.17
C GLY A 108 3.87 -2.60 -21.28
N ALA A 109 3.46 -1.34 -21.39
CA ALA A 109 2.51 -0.91 -22.41
C ALA A 109 2.95 -1.24 -23.84
N GLY A 110 2.10 -1.87 -24.62
CA GLY A 110 2.38 -2.34 -25.97
C GLY A 110 3.29 -3.57 -26.05
N GLN A 111 3.62 -4.21 -24.92
CA GLN A 111 4.51 -5.36 -24.85
C GLN A 111 3.82 -6.58 -24.22
N ALA A 112 4.42 -7.75 -24.40
CA ALA A 112 4.05 -8.91 -23.62
C ALA A 112 4.45 -8.69 -22.15
N VAL A 113 3.54 -9.01 -21.23
CA VAL A 113 3.78 -8.97 -19.80
C VAL A 113 3.37 -10.33 -19.23
N SER A 114 4.26 -10.94 -18.45
CA SER A 114 4.02 -12.21 -17.78
C SER A 114 3.82 -11.97 -16.29
N ILE A 115 2.82 -12.67 -15.72
CA ILE A 115 2.45 -12.62 -14.31
C ILE A 115 2.59 -14.03 -13.75
N GLY A 116 3.31 -14.19 -12.64
CA GLY A 116 3.49 -15.45 -11.96
C GLY A 116 3.22 -15.35 -10.47
N MET A 117 2.64 -16.42 -9.90
CA MET A 117 2.39 -16.53 -8.46
C MET A 117 2.13 -17.98 -8.07
N TYR A 118 2.31 -18.30 -6.81
CA TYR A 118 1.80 -19.52 -6.23
C TYR A 118 0.37 -19.30 -5.72
N LEU A 119 -0.52 -20.26 -6.01
CA LEU A 119 -1.88 -20.33 -5.50
C LEU A 119 -2.16 -21.71 -4.95
N TRP A 120 -2.90 -21.78 -3.84
CA TRP A 120 -3.51 -23.00 -3.30
C TRP A 120 -4.67 -22.65 -2.37
N SER A 121 -5.50 -23.64 -2.05
CA SER A 121 -6.67 -23.48 -1.18
C SER A 121 -6.76 -24.65 -0.21
N ASP A 122 -7.70 -24.66 0.71
CA ASP A 122 -8.01 -25.80 1.58
C ASP A 122 -8.87 -26.88 0.88
N ALA A 123 -9.45 -26.53 -0.27
CA ALA A 123 -10.19 -27.44 -1.15
C ALA A 123 -9.88 -27.13 -2.62
N ASP A 124 -10.30 -28.00 -3.54
CA ASP A 124 -10.25 -27.70 -4.97
C ASP A 124 -11.31 -26.65 -5.30
N GLU A 125 -10.86 -25.48 -5.78
CA GLU A 125 -11.67 -24.29 -5.97
C GLU A 125 -11.48 -23.69 -7.37
N VAL A 126 -12.42 -22.81 -7.74
CA VAL A 126 -12.34 -22.01 -8.97
C VAL A 126 -12.40 -20.53 -8.60
N ILE A 127 -11.29 -19.83 -8.74
CA ILE A 127 -11.29 -18.38 -8.60
C ILE A 127 -11.61 -17.69 -9.92
N GLY A 128 -12.14 -16.47 -9.87
CA GLY A 128 -12.66 -15.74 -11.02
C GLY A 128 -11.63 -15.47 -12.12
N SER A 129 -10.90 -14.38 -12.04
CA SER A 129 -10.02 -13.95 -13.12
C SER A 129 -8.70 -13.39 -12.61
N LEU A 130 -7.64 -13.48 -13.42
CA LEU A 130 -6.44 -12.66 -13.29
C LEU A 130 -6.50 -11.54 -14.32
N VAL A 131 -6.37 -10.30 -13.86
CA VAL A 131 -6.59 -9.10 -14.66
C VAL A 131 -5.45 -8.11 -14.47
N ALA A 132 -5.14 -7.38 -15.55
CA ALA A 132 -4.38 -6.15 -15.48
C ALA A 132 -5.20 -4.99 -16.03
N GLU A 133 -5.19 -3.86 -15.33
CA GLU A 133 -5.84 -2.63 -15.77
C GLU A 133 -4.85 -1.48 -15.89
N GLN A 134 -4.79 -0.89 -17.07
CA GLN A 134 -4.08 0.35 -17.32
C GLN A 134 -5.00 1.52 -16.90
N ARG A 135 -4.75 2.10 -15.74
CA ARG A 135 -5.49 3.22 -15.18
C ARG A 135 -4.73 4.52 -15.40
N PHE A 136 -5.32 5.43 -16.16
CA PHE A 136 -4.65 6.63 -16.68
C PHE A 136 -4.62 7.78 -15.67
N GLY A 137 -4.92 7.52 -14.39
CA GLY A 137 -4.90 8.48 -13.30
C GLY A 137 -6.17 9.30 -13.20
N THR A 138 -6.11 10.30 -12.31
CA THR A 138 -7.22 11.21 -12.01
C THR A 138 -6.83 12.68 -12.25
N GLY A 139 -7.84 13.57 -12.22
CA GLY A 139 -7.65 14.99 -12.53
C GLY A 139 -7.60 15.26 -14.04
N GLY A 140 -8.10 16.41 -14.46
CA GLY A 140 -8.26 16.73 -15.88
C GLY A 140 -9.28 15.81 -16.56
N THR A 141 -8.95 15.34 -17.75
CA THR A 141 -9.79 14.42 -18.54
C THR A 141 -8.92 13.24 -19.03
N PRO A 142 -8.59 12.30 -18.14
CA PRO A 142 -7.78 11.13 -18.51
C PRO A 142 -8.56 10.19 -19.44
N SER A 143 -7.83 9.40 -20.21
CA SER A 143 -8.41 8.31 -21.00
C SER A 143 -9.10 7.27 -20.10
N PRO A 144 -10.15 6.60 -20.56
CA PRO A 144 -10.77 5.51 -19.82
C PRO A 144 -9.78 4.37 -19.55
N THR A 145 -9.96 3.70 -18.41
CA THR A 145 -9.21 2.49 -18.04
C THR A 145 -9.27 1.45 -19.16
N THR A 146 -8.15 0.81 -19.41
CA THR A 146 -8.06 -0.31 -20.37
C THR A 146 -7.76 -1.59 -19.61
N ARG A 147 -8.60 -2.61 -19.80
CA ARG A 147 -8.54 -3.90 -19.10
C ARG A 147 -7.98 -4.99 -19.99
N THR A 148 -7.12 -5.82 -19.47
CA THR A 148 -6.58 -7.04 -20.07
C THR A 148 -6.81 -8.22 -19.13
N THR A 149 -7.58 -9.22 -19.58
CA THR A 149 -7.80 -10.45 -18.81
C THR A 149 -6.75 -11.48 -19.22
N TYR A 150 -5.99 -11.99 -18.25
CA TYR A 150 -4.95 -13.01 -18.45
C TYR A 150 -5.52 -14.42 -18.39
N ALA A 151 -6.45 -14.64 -17.49
CA ALA A 151 -7.12 -15.92 -17.30
C ALA A 151 -8.50 -15.72 -16.65
N THR A 152 -9.37 -16.68 -16.85
CA THR A 152 -10.70 -16.80 -16.21
C THR A 152 -10.89 -18.19 -15.65
N ASN A 153 -11.71 -18.33 -14.61
CA ASN A 153 -12.03 -19.63 -14.00
C ASN A 153 -10.75 -20.41 -13.64
N ILE A 154 -9.86 -19.79 -12.88
CA ILE A 154 -8.57 -20.35 -12.51
C ILE A 154 -8.81 -21.48 -11.51
N GLN A 155 -8.47 -22.72 -11.91
CA GLN A 155 -8.57 -23.88 -11.04
C GLN A 155 -7.45 -23.85 -10.01
N VAL A 156 -7.78 -23.92 -8.73
CA VAL A 156 -6.82 -23.91 -7.61
C VAL A 156 -7.02 -25.22 -6.82
N THR A 157 -5.93 -25.85 -6.45
CA THR A 157 -5.92 -27.10 -5.71
C THR A 157 -5.40 -26.92 -4.28
N THR A 158 -5.41 -27.98 -3.49
CA THR A 158 -4.88 -27.99 -2.12
C THR A 158 -3.35 -27.96 -2.05
N THR A 159 -2.68 -28.12 -3.19
CA THR A 159 -1.21 -28.12 -3.26
C THR A 159 -0.70 -26.79 -3.80
N PRO A 160 0.26 -26.11 -3.13
CA PRO A 160 0.87 -24.90 -3.65
C PRO A 160 1.43 -25.10 -5.06
N THR A 161 0.78 -24.50 -6.05
CA THR A 161 1.10 -24.64 -7.47
C THR A 161 1.50 -23.29 -8.05
N PHE A 162 2.55 -23.25 -8.87
CA PHE A 162 2.97 -22.05 -9.57
C PHE A 162 2.14 -21.86 -10.85
N TYR A 163 1.49 -20.72 -10.93
CA TYR A 163 0.72 -20.29 -12.10
C TYR A 163 1.48 -19.21 -12.85
N GLU A 164 1.50 -19.33 -14.16
CA GLU A 164 2.13 -18.37 -15.06
C GLU A 164 1.16 -18.00 -16.19
N PHE A 165 1.00 -16.70 -16.42
CA PHE A 165 0.11 -16.16 -17.42
C PHE A 165 0.83 -15.07 -18.21
N THR A 166 0.59 -15.01 -19.52
CA THR A 166 1.18 -13.99 -20.38
C THR A 166 0.10 -13.39 -21.29
N ALA A 167 0.10 -12.06 -21.39
CA ALA A 167 -0.74 -11.33 -22.32
C ALA A 167 0.01 -10.09 -22.85
N ILE A 168 -0.45 -9.54 -23.99
CA ILE A 168 0.05 -8.28 -24.51
C ILE A 168 -0.80 -7.15 -23.93
N LEU A 169 -0.15 -6.23 -23.19
CA LEU A 169 -0.84 -5.02 -22.74
C LEU A 169 -1.06 -4.07 -23.92
N PRO A 170 -2.21 -3.42 -24.02
CA PRO A 170 -2.48 -2.40 -25.02
C PRO A 170 -1.44 -1.26 -24.97
N SER A 171 -1.16 -0.69 -26.15
CA SER A 171 -0.34 0.52 -26.24
C SER A 171 -1.08 1.71 -25.63
N ILE A 172 -0.34 2.58 -24.96
CA ILE A 172 -0.85 3.85 -24.43
C ILE A 172 -0.63 5.03 -25.41
N ALA A 173 -0.15 4.77 -26.62
CA ALA A 173 0.01 5.82 -27.63
C ALA A 173 -1.33 6.50 -27.90
N GLY A 174 -1.35 7.82 -27.87
CA GLY A 174 -2.57 8.63 -28.05
C GLY A 174 -3.51 8.67 -26.85
N LYS A 175 -3.13 8.10 -25.71
CA LYS A 175 -3.88 8.22 -24.46
C LYS A 175 -3.49 9.49 -23.69
N THR A 176 -4.44 10.00 -22.91
CA THR A 176 -4.27 11.18 -22.06
C THR A 176 -4.13 10.73 -20.60
N LEU A 177 -3.09 11.17 -19.90
CA LEU A 177 -2.89 10.94 -18.47
C LEU A 177 -3.66 11.98 -17.66
N GLY A 178 -4.08 11.59 -16.46
CA GLY A 178 -4.58 12.50 -15.44
C GLY A 178 -3.49 13.46 -14.94
N THR A 179 -3.91 14.52 -14.29
CA THR A 179 -3.00 15.57 -13.81
C THR A 179 -2.45 15.33 -12.40
N ASN A 180 -2.95 14.29 -11.70
CA ASN A 180 -2.60 14.05 -10.29
C ASN A 180 -1.38 13.11 -10.12
N GLY A 181 -0.80 12.59 -11.21
CA GLY A 181 0.38 11.70 -11.16
C GLY A 181 0.10 10.37 -10.43
N ASP A 182 -1.12 9.87 -10.53
CA ASP A 182 -1.60 8.64 -9.89
C ASP A 182 -1.94 7.54 -10.91
N ASP A 183 -1.45 7.68 -12.13
CA ASP A 183 -1.56 6.67 -13.17
C ASP A 183 -0.76 5.40 -12.80
N HIS A 184 -1.31 4.24 -13.13
CA HIS A 184 -0.72 2.98 -12.73
C HIS A 184 -1.23 1.80 -13.55
N LEU A 185 -0.46 0.70 -13.51
CA LEU A 185 -0.93 -0.62 -13.89
C LEU A 185 -1.42 -1.35 -12.63
N ALA A 186 -2.71 -1.64 -12.52
CA ALA A 186 -3.24 -2.50 -11.46
C ALA A 186 -3.22 -3.95 -11.93
N VAL A 187 -2.68 -4.86 -11.10
CA VAL A 187 -2.67 -6.31 -11.35
C VAL A 187 -3.33 -7.00 -10.18
N PHE A 188 -4.40 -7.75 -10.44
CA PHE A 188 -5.21 -8.34 -9.37
C PHE A 188 -5.92 -9.63 -9.78
N LEU A 189 -6.16 -10.47 -8.78
CA LEU A 189 -7.13 -11.55 -8.85
C LEU A 189 -8.52 -10.98 -8.56
N GLU A 190 -9.50 -11.33 -9.37
CA GLU A 190 -10.92 -11.12 -9.09
C GLU A 190 -11.52 -12.42 -8.57
N PHE A 191 -12.35 -12.30 -7.56
CA PHE A 191 -13.13 -13.42 -7.03
C PHE A 191 -14.48 -13.48 -7.72
N ASN A 192 -15.03 -14.68 -7.88
CA ASN A 192 -16.41 -14.83 -8.33
C ASN A 192 -17.38 -14.25 -7.30
N LEU A 193 -18.51 -13.73 -7.80
CA LEU A 193 -19.57 -13.21 -6.94
C LEU A 193 -20.14 -14.29 -6.03
N ASN A 194 -20.29 -13.95 -4.75
CA ASN A 194 -20.91 -14.78 -3.73
C ASN A 194 -20.22 -16.13 -3.47
N ASP A 195 -18.97 -16.31 -3.89
CA ASP A 195 -18.20 -17.52 -3.62
C ASP A 195 -17.45 -17.42 -2.29
N ASP A 196 -17.62 -18.46 -1.47
CA ASP A 196 -16.79 -18.68 -0.30
C ASP A 196 -15.47 -19.31 -0.74
N ILE A 197 -14.34 -18.85 -0.20
CA ILE A 197 -13.01 -19.39 -0.49
C ILE A 197 -12.01 -19.09 0.63
N LEU A 198 -11.08 -20.02 0.83
CA LEU A 198 -9.86 -19.80 1.62
C LEU A 198 -8.66 -19.92 0.69
N LEU A 199 -8.22 -18.79 0.13
CA LEU A 199 -7.14 -18.74 -0.86
C LEU A 199 -5.82 -18.34 -0.23
N TYR A 200 -4.80 -19.16 -0.43
CA TYR A 200 -3.41 -18.83 -0.14
C TYR A 200 -2.68 -18.38 -1.40
N THR A 201 -1.85 -17.37 -1.28
CA THR A 201 -1.00 -16.93 -2.39
C THR A 201 0.33 -16.37 -1.92
N THR A 202 1.35 -16.53 -2.77
CA THR A 202 2.70 -15.98 -2.55
C THR A 202 3.52 -15.95 -3.84
N GLY A 203 4.70 -15.35 -3.79
CA GLY A 203 5.65 -15.34 -4.90
C GLY A 203 5.17 -14.55 -6.11
N TRP A 204 4.42 -13.48 -5.90
CA TRP A 204 3.90 -12.62 -6.96
C TRP A 204 5.02 -11.96 -7.75
N GLN A 205 4.93 -12.06 -9.07
CA GLN A 205 5.87 -11.48 -10.00
C GLN A 205 5.13 -10.91 -11.22
N VAL A 206 5.59 -9.77 -11.71
CA VAL A 206 5.14 -9.18 -12.98
C VAL A 206 6.38 -8.75 -13.75
N ASN A 207 6.58 -9.34 -14.92
CA ASN A 207 7.76 -9.12 -15.75
C ASN A 207 7.37 -8.69 -17.15
N VAL A 208 8.06 -7.72 -17.72
CA VAL A 208 7.96 -7.43 -19.15
C VAL A 208 8.67 -8.53 -19.93
N GLY A 209 7.96 -9.22 -20.81
CA GLY A 209 8.44 -10.35 -21.58
C GLY A 209 7.39 -11.46 -21.68
N THR A 210 7.74 -12.53 -22.36
CA THR A 210 6.85 -13.67 -22.68
C THR A 210 6.97 -14.84 -21.70
N ALA A 211 7.73 -14.67 -20.61
CA ALA A 211 7.91 -15.69 -19.57
C ALA A 211 8.14 -15.02 -18.23
N VAL A 212 7.68 -15.67 -17.17
CA VAL A 212 7.99 -15.27 -15.80
C VAL A 212 9.44 -15.63 -15.49
N LEU A 213 10.18 -14.67 -14.97
CA LEU A 213 11.57 -14.89 -14.57
C LEU A 213 11.63 -15.69 -13.27
N PRO A 214 12.72 -16.42 -12.98
CA PRO A 214 12.90 -17.07 -11.70
C PRO A 214 12.73 -16.08 -10.54
N PHE A 215 11.95 -16.45 -9.52
CA PHE A 215 11.73 -15.58 -8.36
C PHE A 215 13.05 -15.23 -7.68
N GLN A 216 13.33 -13.95 -7.60
CA GLN A 216 14.52 -13.44 -6.93
C GLN A 216 14.12 -12.76 -5.64
N ARG A 217 14.27 -13.48 -4.53
CA ARG A 217 14.04 -12.93 -3.21
C ARG A 217 15.04 -11.84 -2.90
N LYS A 218 14.56 -10.68 -2.50
CA LYS A 218 15.38 -9.61 -1.92
C LYS A 218 15.65 -9.91 -0.45
N SER A 219 16.69 -9.32 0.12
CA SER A 219 16.82 -9.30 1.57
C SER A 219 15.65 -8.52 2.19
N ARG A 220 15.31 -8.84 3.44
CA ARG A 220 14.22 -8.13 4.14
C ARG A 220 14.46 -6.61 4.20
N GLY A 221 15.71 -6.17 4.33
CA GLY A 221 16.06 -4.75 4.36
C GLY A 221 15.80 -4.05 3.02
N GLU A 222 16.14 -4.70 1.91
CA GLU A 222 15.86 -4.18 0.57
C GLU A 222 14.35 -4.13 0.29
N GLU A 223 13.62 -5.19 0.65
CA GLU A 223 12.16 -5.22 0.46
C GLU A 223 11.47 -4.15 1.31
N LEU A 224 11.91 -3.97 2.57
CA LEU A 224 11.40 -2.89 3.43
C LEU A 224 11.69 -1.51 2.82
N ALA A 225 12.90 -1.29 2.30
CA ALA A 225 13.23 -0.01 1.67
C ALA A 225 12.33 0.30 0.46
N ASP A 226 12.00 -0.71 -0.35
CA ASP A 226 11.07 -0.55 -1.46
C ASP A 226 9.63 -0.26 -0.95
N CYS A 227 9.19 -0.92 0.12
CA CYS A 227 7.88 -0.67 0.74
C CYS A 227 7.78 0.74 1.34
N LEU A 228 8.86 1.22 1.97
CA LEU A 228 8.90 2.56 2.60
C LEU A 228 8.70 3.71 1.60
N LEU A 229 8.93 3.48 0.32
CA LEU A 229 8.60 4.46 -0.73
C LEU A 229 7.09 4.77 -0.80
N PHE A 230 6.25 3.87 -0.31
CA PHE A 230 4.79 3.97 -0.41
C PHE A 230 4.11 4.13 0.92
N PHE A 231 4.54 3.38 1.91
CA PHE A 231 3.97 3.40 3.25
C PHE A 231 5.06 3.27 4.32
N GLU A 232 4.90 4.03 5.39
CA GLU A 232 5.78 3.98 6.57
C GLU A 232 4.93 4.09 7.83
N ARG A 233 5.07 3.12 8.73
CA ARG A 233 4.56 3.21 10.10
C ARG A 233 5.69 3.52 11.04
N GLN A 234 5.66 4.72 11.61
CA GLN A 234 6.59 5.13 12.66
C GLN A 234 6.00 4.78 14.02
N ASN A 235 6.63 3.84 14.73
CA ASN A 235 6.28 3.57 16.10
C ASN A 235 6.96 4.59 17.01
N VAL A 236 6.16 5.31 17.78
CA VAL A 236 6.64 6.28 18.74
C VAL A 236 6.90 5.57 20.06
N ALA A 237 8.14 5.16 20.28
CA ALA A 237 8.58 4.59 21.54
C ALA A 237 8.84 5.71 22.58
N GLY A 238 8.31 5.56 23.79
CA GLY A 238 8.71 6.37 24.91
C GLY A 238 8.14 7.79 25.02
N ASN A 239 6.90 8.01 24.60
CA ASN A 239 6.14 9.25 24.85
C ASN A 239 6.58 10.50 24.10
N PHE A 240 7.58 10.46 23.21
CA PHE A 240 8.06 11.65 22.51
C PHE A 240 8.13 11.41 21.00
N LEU A 241 7.59 12.33 20.23
CA LEU A 241 7.79 12.37 18.77
C LEU A 241 9.12 13.07 18.45
N PRO A 242 9.84 12.63 17.42
CA PRO A 242 11.19 13.11 17.12
C PRO A 242 11.24 14.54 16.55
N SER A 243 10.13 15.26 16.52
CA SER A 243 10.07 16.58 15.92
C SER A 243 9.59 17.63 16.91
N PRO A 244 10.27 18.79 16.99
CA PRO A 244 9.79 19.92 17.76
C PRO A 244 8.51 20.49 17.12
N ALA A 245 7.57 20.89 17.97
CA ALA A 245 6.37 21.61 17.57
C ALA A 245 6.48 23.08 17.99
N MET A 246 5.81 23.95 17.30
CA MET A 246 5.89 25.41 17.50
C MET A 246 4.48 26.00 17.51
N ALA A 247 4.21 26.92 18.47
CA ALA A 247 2.98 27.70 18.42
C ALA A 247 2.95 28.57 17.15
N TRP A 248 1.89 28.41 16.37
CA TRP A 248 1.66 29.21 15.17
C TRP A 248 0.82 30.46 15.49
N ASP A 249 -0.27 30.26 16.22
CA ASP A 249 -1.15 31.32 16.70
C ASP A 249 -1.79 30.90 18.05
N SER A 250 -2.81 31.61 18.52
CA SER A 250 -3.49 31.33 19.79
C SER A 250 -4.28 30.03 19.82
N SER A 251 -4.47 29.37 18.70
CA SER A 251 -5.29 28.14 18.57
C SER A 251 -4.61 27.03 17.81
N HIS A 252 -3.41 27.25 17.26
CA HIS A 252 -2.74 26.26 16.44
C HIS A 252 -1.28 26.02 16.83
N VAL A 253 -0.89 24.75 16.73
CA VAL A 253 0.51 24.32 16.85
C VAL A 253 0.93 23.64 15.55
N LEU A 254 2.10 24.01 15.04
CA LEU A 254 2.72 23.40 13.87
C LEU A 254 3.82 22.44 14.30
N ALA A 255 3.88 21.29 13.65
CA ALA A 255 4.96 20.33 13.80
C ALA A 255 5.37 19.77 12.44
N ASN A 256 6.67 19.59 12.26
CA ASN A 256 7.22 18.93 11.07
C ASN A 256 7.48 17.47 11.37
N LEU A 257 6.93 16.59 10.56
CA LEU A 257 7.21 15.16 10.57
C LEU A 257 8.14 14.85 9.39
N THR A 258 9.23 14.16 9.70
CA THR A 258 10.16 13.64 8.68
C THR A 258 9.97 12.14 8.53
N PHE A 259 10.10 11.65 7.32
CA PHE A 259 9.95 10.23 7.00
C PHE A 259 10.86 9.83 5.83
N THR A 260 10.96 8.55 5.57
CA THR A 260 11.70 8.04 4.40
C THR A 260 11.13 8.65 3.11
N PRO A 261 11.96 9.09 2.16
CA PRO A 261 11.49 9.65 0.90
C PRO A 261 10.41 8.78 0.25
N LYS A 262 9.33 9.39 -0.19
CA LYS A 262 8.21 8.72 -0.86
C LYS A 262 8.32 8.89 -2.37
N TRP A 263 7.75 7.95 -3.12
CA TRP A 263 7.73 8.02 -4.58
C TRP A 263 6.89 9.21 -5.10
N ARG A 264 5.98 9.72 -4.29
CA ARG A 264 5.25 10.99 -4.46
C ARG A 264 4.91 11.59 -3.09
N PRO A 265 4.55 12.86 -3.01
CA PRO A 265 4.09 13.44 -1.74
C PRO A 265 2.97 12.60 -1.11
N PRO A 266 3.00 12.35 0.20
CA PRO A 266 1.98 11.57 0.87
C PRO A 266 0.57 12.15 0.67
N ASN A 267 -0.37 11.28 0.38
CA ASN A 267 -1.78 11.62 0.22
C ASN A 267 -2.61 11.32 1.47
N LYS A 268 -2.02 10.64 2.43
CA LYS A 268 -2.67 10.32 3.70
C LYS A 268 -1.65 10.24 4.82
N VAL A 269 -1.98 10.91 5.92
CA VAL A 269 -1.30 10.75 7.21
C VAL A 269 -2.33 10.41 8.26
N ALA A 270 -2.06 9.39 9.06
CA ALA A 270 -2.93 8.99 10.15
C ALA A 270 -2.13 8.89 11.45
N LEU A 271 -2.72 9.39 12.53
CA LEU A 271 -2.22 9.28 13.88
C LEU A 271 -3.10 8.30 14.65
N SER A 272 -2.48 7.40 15.41
CA SER A 272 -3.25 6.45 16.25
C SER A 272 -3.94 7.10 17.44
N ILE A 273 -3.47 8.26 17.86
CA ILE A 273 -4.03 9.04 18.97
C ILE A 273 -3.97 10.53 18.66
N VAL A 274 -4.79 11.30 19.35
CA VAL A 274 -4.67 12.77 19.38
C VAL A 274 -3.42 13.13 20.19
N PRO A 275 -2.47 13.89 19.62
CA PRO A 275 -1.24 14.22 20.31
C PRO A 275 -1.49 15.17 21.47
N ARG A 276 -0.68 15.04 22.50
CA ARG A 276 -0.55 16.00 23.59
C ARG A 276 0.74 16.78 23.40
N PHE A 277 0.67 18.09 23.65
CA PHE A 277 1.83 18.98 23.59
C PHE A 277 2.25 19.33 25.01
N GLN A 278 3.54 19.29 25.27
CA GLN A 278 4.12 19.68 26.54
C GLN A 278 5.09 20.84 26.32
N TYR A 279 5.02 21.86 27.17
CA TYR A 279 5.94 22.99 27.18
C TYR A 279 6.29 23.39 28.61
N TRP A 280 7.40 24.08 28.74
CA TRP A 280 7.86 24.60 30.04
C TRP A 280 7.60 26.10 30.10
N LYS A 281 6.85 26.52 31.11
CA LYS A 281 6.60 27.94 31.38
C LYS A 281 6.71 28.18 32.89
N ASP A 282 7.46 29.20 33.26
CA ASP A 282 7.66 29.63 34.66
C ASP A 282 8.15 28.50 35.57
N GLY A 283 9.01 27.59 35.04
CA GLY A 283 9.57 26.46 35.80
C GLY A 283 8.63 25.24 35.94
N TYR A 284 7.46 25.25 35.32
CA TYR A 284 6.49 24.17 35.35
C TYR A 284 6.23 23.57 34.01
N ALA A 285 6.12 22.24 33.94
CA ALA A 285 5.65 21.53 32.76
C ALA A 285 4.13 21.72 32.63
N ARG A 286 3.69 22.14 31.46
CA ARG A 286 2.26 22.25 31.11
C ARG A 286 1.98 21.39 29.89
N SER A 287 0.80 20.78 29.83
CA SER A 287 0.38 19.96 28.72
C SER A 287 -1.05 20.29 28.28
N PHE A 288 -1.31 20.19 27.01
CA PHE A 288 -2.65 20.29 26.43
C PHE A 288 -2.80 19.25 25.30
N SER A 289 -4.02 18.84 24.99
CA SER A 289 -4.34 17.92 23.91
C SER A 289 -4.76 18.72 22.66
N ALA A 290 -4.41 18.23 21.47
CA ALA A 290 -5.03 18.75 20.26
C ALA A 290 -6.50 18.31 20.20
N GLU A 291 -7.35 19.14 19.62
CA GLU A 291 -8.76 18.81 19.36
C GLU A 291 -8.93 18.22 17.97
N SER A 292 -8.21 18.76 17.02
CA SER A 292 -8.17 18.29 15.64
C SER A 292 -6.77 18.42 15.06
N TRP A 293 -6.54 17.81 13.92
CA TRP A 293 -5.32 18.00 13.16
C TRP A 293 -5.57 17.94 11.65
N GLY A 294 -4.74 18.65 10.90
CA GLY A 294 -4.65 18.58 9.46
C GLY A 294 -3.19 18.75 9.03
N TYR A 295 -2.88 18.49 7.80
CA TYR A 295 -1.57 18.86 7.26
C TYR A 295 -1.72 20.07 6.34
N ALA A 296 -0.82 21.04 6.52
CA ALA A 296 -0.84 22.28 5.73
C ALA A 296 -0.04 22.14 4.43
N ASP A 297 1.01 21.32 4.47
CA ASP A 297 1.90 21.09 3.32
C ASP A 297 2.60 19.75 3.43
N ALA A 298 2.84 19.10 2.30
CA ALA A 298 3.53 17.83 2.23
C ALA A 298 4.54 17.83 1.09
N THR A 299 5.75 17.37 1.39
CA THR A 299 6.78 17.08 0.40
C THR A 299 7.03 15.57 0.36
N GLU A 300 7.95 15.10 -0.47
CA GLU A 300 8.33 13.68 -0.51
C GLU A 300 9.02 13.18 0.77
N THR A 301 9.47 14.08 1.64
CA THR A 301 10.24 13.75 2.84
C THR A 301 9.71 14.34 4.13
N THR A 302 8.80 15.31 4.06
CA THR A 302 8.29 16.05 5.23
C THR A 302 6.82 16.38 5.10
N ILE A 303 6.13 16.40 6.23
CA ILE A 303 4.78 16.94 6.36
C ILE A 303 4.76 17.96 7.48
N GLN A 304 4.15 19.10 7.23
CA GLN A 304 3.81 20.07 8.25
C GLN A 304 2.40 19.78 8.77
N GLY A 305 2.32 19.22 9.97
CA GLY A 305 1.06 19.00 10.67
C GLY A 305 0.61 20.27 11.38
N GLN A 306 -0.65 20.66 11.18
CA GLN A 306 -1.31 21.73 11.91
C GLN A 306 -2.31 21.10 12.89
N PHE A 307 -2.20 21.46 14.16
CA PHE A 307 -3.03 20.95 15.25
C PHE A 307 -3.82 22.09 15.87
N GLU A 308 -5.13 21.94 15.86
CA GLU A 308 -6.02 22.85 16.57
C GLU A 308 -6.06 22.50 18.06
N VAL A 309 -5.99 23.51 18.91
CA VAL A 309 -5.96 23.34 20.37
C VAL A 309 -6.94 24.33 21.03
N SER A 310 -7.68 23.85 22.02
CA SER A 310 -8.67 24.65 22.75
C SER A 310 -8.07 25.61 23.77
N TYR A 311 -6.79 25.49 24.02
CA TYR A 311 -6.09 26.31 24.98
C TYR A 311 -5.04 27.16 24.27
N ASP A 312 -5.00 28.47 24.56
CA ASP A 312 -3.99 29.37 24.00
C ASP A 312 -2.58 28.80 24.25
N PRO A 313 -1.87 28.32 23.21
CA PRO A 313 -0.52 27.78 23.36
C PRO A 313 0.51 28.85 23.74
N GLY A 314 0.08 30.10 23.90
CA GLY A 314 0.93 31.20 24.36
C GLY A 314 1.64 31.92 23.24
N THR A 315 2.85 32.41 23.50
CA THR A 315 3.57 33.28 22.57
C THR A 315 4.08 32.49 21.37
N ARG A 316 3.86 33.03 20.18
CA ARG A 316 4.41 32.57 18.90
C ARG A 316 5.89 32.21 19.01
N GLY A 317 6.30 31.07 18.50
CA GLY A 317 7.70 30.64 18.46
C GLY A 317 8.17 29.82 19.67
N LEU A 318 7.31 29.51 20.65
CA LEU A 318 7.67 28.56 21.70
C LEU A 318 7.76 27.15 21.14
N THR A 319 8.80 26.43 21.53
CA THR A 319 9.01 25.03 21.16
C THR A 319 8.26 24.11 22.12
N TYR A 320 7.51 23.17 21.58
CA TYR A 320 6.76 22.16 22.30
C TYR A 320 7.34 20.79 22.02
N VAL A 321 7.16 19.88 22.96
CA VAL A 321 7.46 18.46 22.80
C VAL A 321 6.14 17.69 22.72
N TRP A 322 6.01 16.86 21.73
CA TRP A 322 4.86 15.96 21.65
C TRP A 322 4.95 14.88 22.70
N GLN A 323 3.85 14.59 23.33
CA GLN A 323 3.75 13.51 24.29
C GLN A 323 2.58 12.61 23.94
N ALA A 324 2.82 11.30 23.85
CA ALA A 324 1.77 10.31 23.82
C ALA A 324 1.18 10.13 25.23
N SER A 325 -0.13 9.94 25.34
CA SER A 325 -0.73 9.53 26.62
C SER A 325 -0.23 8.13 26.98
N SER A 326 0.15 7.94 28.26
CA SER A 326 0.73 6.69 28.75
C SER A 326 -0.19 5.49 28.50
N GLY A 327 0.35 4.39 27.99
CA GLY A 327 -0.24 3.05 28.05
C GLY A 327 -0.66 2.41 26.73
N SER A 328 -0.67 3.10 25.62
CA SER A 328 -1.00 2.50 24.31
C SER A 328 0.14 2.72 23.32
N PRO A 329 0.44 1.77 22.43
CA PRO A 329 1.39 1.99 21.35
C PRO A 329 0.90 3.13 20.46
N VAL A 330 1.75 4.13 20.27
CA VAL A 330 1.48 5.28 19.39
C VAL A 330 2.21 5.08 18.09
N TRP A 331 1.51 5.30 17.00
CA TRP A 331 2.10 5.24 15.67
C TRP A 331 1.59 6.37 14.78
N ILE A 332 2.39 6.67 13.79
CA ILE A 332 2.09 7.59 12.69
C ILE A 332 2.20 6.79 11.40
N ASP A 333 1.15 6.79 10.63
CA ASP A 333 1.14 6.23 9.29
C ASP A 333 1.30 7.33 8.26
N VAL A 334 2.29 7.20 7.39
CA VAL A 334 2.55 8.09 6.27
C VAL A 334 2.39 7.29 4.98
N SER A 335 1.42 7.64 4.15
CA SER A 335 1.07 6.89 2.95
C SER A 335 1.10 7.75 1.69
N SER A 336 1.78 7.26 0.67
CA SER A 336 1.72 7.71 -0.72
C SER A 336 1.18 6.63 -1.66
N GLU A 337 0.44 5.66 -1.11
CA GLU A 337 -0.21 4.58 -1.87
C GLU A 337 -1.22 5.14 -2.90
N LEU A 338 -1.45 4.37 -3.99
CA LEU A 338 -2.33 4.72 -5.10
C LEU A 338 -3.79 4.39 -4.83
#